data_13bc18fc4320bc360bffb63c8c7b44a7
#
_entry.id   13bc18fc4320bc360bffb63c8c7b44a7
#
_cell.length_a   1.000
_cell.length_b   1.000
_cell.length_c   1.000
_cell.angle_alpha   90.00
_cell.angle_beta   90.00
_cell.angle_gamma   90.00
#
_symmetry.space_group_name_H-M   'P 1'
#
loop_
_entity.id
_entity.type
_entity.pdbx_description
1 polymer ?
#
loop_
_entity_poly.entity_id
_entity_poly.type
_entity_poly.pdbx_seq_one_letter_code
_entity_poly.pdbx_strand_id
1 'polypeptide(L)'
;MAIGDVIKKYRKNKGMTQEEMAACLGITTPAVNKWERGNTLPDITLLAPIARLLDITTDELLSFKDELTDEEINQYLSNVQKDLEDKSFHEVFISVKEKIQEYPNCEKLIWQAAVILNANRITTKLPDKENYDDTIFGWFERCLLSKNEQIRNQAADSLFHAYFQQEDYEKANQYLDYFSLENPERKRKKALVNSKTGKQAEAYRAYEELIFTGYQHIQMTLNDLRTLYMEDDNHEMAKKLVDVSSSAASTFEMGKYNEVCFGLEIAAWEQDAAWTAQLMQDILDRIETIGDFAKSKLYQHMDLKTVSSEFSVGLKQKLLESFTDESFCYM
;
A
#
# COMPACT_ATOMS: atom_id res chain seq x y z
N MET A 1 -2.20 29.53 -14.29
CA MET A 1 -1.85 30.85 -14.95
C MET A 1 -3.17 31.48 -15.36
N ALA A 2 -3.35 32.80 -15.17
CA ALA A 2 -4.61 33.42 -15.63
C ALA A 2 -4.70 33.44 -17.15
N ILE A 3 -5.90 33.31 -17.69
CA ILE A 3 -6.13 33.27 -19.17
C ILE A 3 -5.46 34.47 -19.87
N GLY A 4 -5.45 35.64 -19.27
CA GLY A 4 -4.78 36.83 -19.82
C GLY A 4 -3.26 36.67 -19.94
N ASP A 5 -2.62 36.00 -19.00
CA ASP A 5 -1.18 35.72 -19.05
C ASP A 5 -0.86 34.73 -20.18
N VAL A 6 -1.72 33.72 -20.38
CA VAL A 6 -1.58 32.75 -21.47
C VAL A 6 -1.71 33.45 -22.82
N ILE A 7 -2.75 34.24 -22.99
CA ILE A 7 -2.96 35.06 -24.24
C ILE A 7 -1.71 35.89 -24.51
N LYS A 8 -1.23 36.66 -23.54
CA LYS A 8 -0.06 37.50 -23.66
C LYS A 8 1.22 36.75 -24.02
N LYS A 9 1.44 35.59 -23.37
CA LYS A 9 2.60 34.71 -23.60
C LYS A 9 2.60 34.23 -25.07
N TYR A 10 1.52 33.59 -25.49
CA TYR A 10 1.47 32.95 -26.81
C TYR A 10 1.36 33.97 -27.95
N ARG A 11 0.68 35.10 -27.75
CA ARG A 11 0.70 36.22 -28.71
C ARG A 11 2.12 36.76 -28.96
N LYS A 12 2.88 36.98 -27.87
CA LYS A 12 4.29 37.39 -27.96
C LYS A 12 5.18 36.34 -28.62
N ASN A 13 4.98 35.06 -28.34
CA ASN A 13 5.73 33.98 -28.98
C ASN A 13 5.51 33.94 -30.50
N LYS A 14 4.31 34.35 -30.97
CA LYS A 14 4.00 34.51 -32.40
C LYS A 14 4.47 35.84 -32.98
N GLY A 15 5.11 36.70 -32.19
CA GLY A 15 5.54 38.04 -32.66
C GLY A 15 4.41 39.01 -32.95
N MET A 16 3.17 38.71 -32.56
CA MET A 16 1.99 39.54 -32.85
C MET A 16 1.89 40.71 -31.88
N THR A 17 1.45 41.86 -32.40
CA THR A 17 1.01 43.00 -31.58
C THR A 17 -0.42 42.78 -31.08
N GLN A 18 -0.85 43.56 -30.07
CA GLN A 18 -2.25 43.56 -29.63
C GLN A 18 -3.22 44.01 -30.70
N GLU A 19 -2.80 44.90 -31.58
CA GLU A 19 -3.58 45.42 -32.72
C GLU A 19 -3.80 44.33 -33.78
N GLU A 20 -2.75 43.61 -34.15
CA GLU A 20 -2.83 42.48 -35.09
C GLU A 20 -3.75 41.37 -34.57
N MET A 21 -3.61 41.02 -33.29
CA MET A 21 -4.47 40.05 -32.66
C MET A 21 -5.94 40.50 -32.66
N ALA A 22 -6.19 41.78 -32.34
CA ALA A 22 -7.53 42.34 -32.35
C ALA A 22 -8.16 42.32 -33.74
N ALA A 23 -7.38 42.70 -34.75
CA ALA A 23 -7.82 42.66 -36.16
C ALA A 23 -8.19 41.25 -36.63
N CYS A 24 -7.36 40.23 -36.28
CA CYS A 24 -7.63 38.82 -36.62
C CYS A 24 -8.91 38.27 -35.96
N LEU A 25 -9.22 38.73 -34.74
CA LEU A 25 -10.40 38.30 -33.99
C LEU A 25 -11.65 39.14 -34.21
N GLY A 26 -11.56 40.22 -35.02
CA GLY A 26 -12.68 41.13 -35.28
C GLY A 26 -13.13 41.92 -34.03
N ILE A 27 -12.20 42.25 -33.14
CA ILE A 27 -12.46 42.96 -31.88
C ILE A 27 -11.59 44.23 -31.78
N THR A 28 -11.70 44.95 -30.68
CA THR A 28 -10.91 46.18 -30.45
C THR A 28 -9.60 45.90 -29.71
N THR A 29 -8.52 46.63 -30.02
CA THR A 29 -7.24 46.56 -29.32
C THR A 29 -7.37 46.75 -27.79
N PRO A 30 -8.20 47.71 -27.29
CA PRO A 30 -8.45 47.82 -25.86
C PRO A 30 -9.04 46.57 -25.21
N ALA A 31 -9.80 45.74 -25.95
CA ALA A 31 -10.32 44.49 -25.41
C ALA A 31 -9.17 43.48 -25.09
N VAL A 32 -8.25 43.29 -26.07
CA VAL A 32 -7.07 42.46 -25.91
C VAL A 32 -6.22 42.96 -24.71
N ASN A 33 -6.02 44.27 -24.63
CA ASN A 33 -5.25 44.86 -23.51
C ASN A 33 -5.90 44.60 -22.14
N LYS A 34 -7.25 44.69 -22.03
CA LYS A 34 -7.98 44.39 -20.83
C LYS A 34 -7.86 42.91 -20.43
N TRP A 35 -7.90 42.00 -21.38
CA TRP A 35 -7.72 40.56 -21.14
C TRP A 35 -6.31 40.28 -20.60
N GLU A 36 -5.27 40.80 -21.25
CA GLU A 36 -3.87 40.61 -20.87
C GLU A 36 -3.50 41.22 -19.50
N ARG A 37 -4.30 42.20 -19.04
CA ARG A 37 -4.18 42.79 -17.69
C ARG A 37 -5.07 42.12 -16.63
N GLY A 38 -5.90 41.15 -17.06
CA GLY A 38 -6.84 40.49 -16.15
C GLY A 38 -8.05 41.35 -15.76
N ASN A 39 -8.26 42.51 -16.38
CA ASN A 39 -9.38 43.41 -16.06
C ASN A 39 -10.73 42.88 -16.54
N THR A 40 -10.74 42.08 -17.63
CA THR A 40 -11.91 41.41 -18.16
C THR A 40 -11.49 40.08 -18.77
N LEU A 41 -12.42 39.15 -18.90
CA LEU A 41 -12.22 37.89 -19.61
C LEU A 41 -12.74 37.98 -21.05
N PRO A 42 -12.20 37.19 -22.02
CA PRO A 42 -12.79 36.98 -23.30
C PRO A 42 -14.19 36.38 -23.18
N ASP A 43 -15.08 36.72 -24.13
CA ASP A 43 -16.35 36.04 -24.31
C ASP A 43 -16.10 34.56 -24.65
N ILE A 44 -16.95 33.65 -24.16
CA ILE A 44 -16.84 32.21 -24.40
C ILE A 44 -16.78 31.86 -25.90
N THR A 45 -17.46 32.64 -26.73
CA THR A 45 -17.48 32.44 -28.18
C THR A 45 -16.13 32.76 -28.86
N LEU A 46 -15.27 33.53 -28.19
CA LEU A 46 -13.93 33.87 -28.66
C LEU A 46 -12.85 32.89 -28.21
N LEU A 47 -13.11 32.00 -27.26
CA LEU A 47 -12.09 31.07 -26.75
C LEU A 47 -11.52 30.17 -27.84
N ALA A 48 -12.36 29.54 -28.64
CA ALA A 48 -11.91 28.72 -29.77
C ALA A 48 -11.21 29.52 -30.90
N PRO A 49 -11.67 30.71 -31.32
CA PRO A 49 -10.92 31.59 -32.22
C PRO A 49 -9.56 32.01 -31.67
N ILE A 50 -9.46 32.39 -30.39
CA ILE A 50 -8.19 32.75 -29.74
C ILE A 50 -7.23 31.55 -29.74
N ALA A 51 -7.69 30.37 -29.32
CA ALA A 51 -6.87 29.16 -29.26
C ALA A 51 -6.29 28.80 -30.64
N ARG A 52 -7.15 28.85 -31.69
CA ARG A 52 -6.72 28.63 -33.09
C ARG A 52 -5.72 29.69 -33.59
N LEU A 53 -5.95 30.96 -33.27
CA LEU A 53 -5.05 32.04 -33.66
C LEU A 53 -3.67 31.89 -33.00
N LEU A 54 -3.64 31.41 -31.77
CA LEU A 54 -2.41 31.22 -30.98
C LEU A 54 -1.74 29.86 -31.21
N ASP A 55 -2.35 28.94 -32.00
CA ASP A 55 -1.93 27.55 -32.22
C ASP A 55 -1.78 26.75 -30.91
N ILE A 56 -2.76 26.91 -30.05
CA ILE A 56 -2.87 26.16 -28.77
C ILE A 56 -4.23 25.50 -28.64
N THR A 57 -4.36 24.58 -27.71
CA THR A 57 -5.68 24.02 -27.35
C THR A 57 -6.48 25.01 -26.49
N THR A 58 -7.79 24.80 -26.40
CA THR A 58 -8.63 25.56 -25.45
C THR A 58 -8.24 25.27 -24.01
N ASP A 59 -7.77 24.05 -23.73
CA ASP A 59 -7.32 23.63 -22.39
C ASP A 59 -6.04 24.38 -21.99
N GLU A 60 -5.08 24.52 -22.91
CA GLU A 60 -3.90 25.35 -22.69
C GLU A 60 -4.28 26.82 -22.51
N LEU A 61 -5.22 27.35 -23.32
CA LEU A 61 -5.70 28.72 -23.18
C LEU A 61 -6.32 28.97 -21.80
N LEU A 62 -7.11 28.04 -21.32
CA LEU A 62 -7.77 28.09 -20.00
C LEU A 62 -6.87 27.68 -18.84
N SER A 63 -5.66 27.23 -19.14
CA SER A 63 -4.77 26.56 -18.15
C SER A 63 -5.50 25.43 -17.43
N PHE A 64 -6.38 24.72 -18.15
CA PHE A 64 -7.13 23.62 -17.60
C PHE A 64 -6.18 22.44 -17.31
N LYS A 65 -6.28 21.93 -16.12
CA LYS A 65 -5.65 20.67 -15.69
C LYS A 65 -6.76 19.81 -15.13
N ASP A 66 -6.86 18.60 -15.65
CA ASP A 66 -7.86 17.64 -15.20
C ASP A 66 -7.53 17.15 -13.78
N GLU A 67 -6.24 16.89 -13.53
CA GLU A 67 -5.70 16.44 -12.25
C GLU A 67 -4.38 17.16 -11.91
N LEU A 68 -4.05 17.16 -10.62
CA LEU A 68 -2.72 17.59 -10.16
C LEU A 68 -1.71 16.47 -10.36
N THR A 69 -0.45 16.81 -10.66
CA THR A 69 0.64 15.84 -10.64
C THR A 69 0.96 15.41 -9.19
N ASP A 70 1.66 14.30 -9.06
CA ASP A 70 2.09 13.80 -7.75
C ASP A 70 2.96 14.81 -6.99
N GLU A 71 3.83 15.53 -7.69
CA GLU A 71 4.67 16.58 -7.12
C GLU A 71 3.83 17.75 -6.62
N GLU A 72 2.83 18.18 -7.38
CA GLU A 72 1.91 19.26 -7.00
C GLU A 72 1.06 18.86 -5.79
N ILE A 73 0.56 17.61 -5.75
CA ILE A 73 -0.16 17.08 -4.58
C ILE A 73 0.74 17.08 -3.35
N ASN A 74 1.95 16.52 -3.45
CA ASN A 74 2.89 16.44 -2.33
C ASN A 74 3.28 17.83 -1.82
N GLN A 75 3.54 18.78 -2.72
CA GLN A 75 3.85 20.16 -2.36
C GLN A 75 2.68 20.83 -1.63
N TYR A 76 1.45 20.65 -2.14
CA TYR A 76 0.25 21.19 -1.51
C TYR A 76 0.03 20.61 -0.12
N LEU A 77 0.12 19.28 0.03
CA LEU A 77 -0.07 18.61 1.31
C LEU A 77 1.02 18.94 2.34
N SER A 78 2.26 19.14 1.89
CA SER A 78 3.32 19.65 2.77
C SER A 78 3.00 21.06 3.32
N ASN A 79 2.39 21.93 2.49
CA ASN A 79 1.92 23.22 2.94
C ASN A 79 0.74 23.12 3.92
N VAL A 80 -0.21 22.18 3.66
CA VAL A 80 -1.32 21.91 4.59
C VAL A 80 -0.81 21.48 5.96
N GLN A 81 0.22 20.62 6.02
CA GLN A 81 0.82 20.19 7.29
C GLN A 81 1.44 21.36 8.06
N LYS A 82 2.17 22.24 7.37
CA LYS A 82 2.73 23.45 7.99
C LYS A 82 1.64 24.42 8.46
N ASP A 83 0.61 24.60 7.64
CA ASP A 83 -0.52 25.46 7.99
C ASP A 83 -1.25 24.95 9.25
N LEU A 84 -1.31 23.64 9.48
CA LEU A 84 -1.89 23.04 10.68
C LEU A 84 -1.06 23.32 11.96
N GLU A 85 0.22 23.68 11.82
CA GLU A 85 1.06 24.12 12.95
C GLU A 85 0.82 25.59 13.31
N ASP A 86 0.54 26.44 12.31
CA ASP A 86 0.52 27.90 12.45
C ASP A 86 -0.91 28.50 12.44
N LYS A 87 -1.90 27.80 11.91
CA LYS A 87 -3.28 28.28 11.72
C LYS A 87 -4.29 27.44 12.48
N SER A 88 -5.49 27.95 12.64
CA SER A 88 -6.58 27.16 13.19
C SER A 88 -6.96 26.02 12.26
N PHE A 89 -7.36 24.88 12.84
CA PHE A 89 -7.86 23.73 12.06
C PHE A 89 -8.99 24.13 11.10
N HIS A 90 -9.90 24.99 11.53
CA HIS A 90 -11.02 25.44 10.71
C HIS A 90 -10.56 26.17 9.43
N GLU A 91 -9.60 27.09 9.55
CA GLU A 91 -9.07 27.82 8.38
C GLU A 91 -8.43 26.86 7.37
N VAL A 92 -7.62 25.90 7.87
CA VAL A 92 -6.99 24.90 7.02
C VAL A 92 -8.02 23.97 6.39
N PHE A 93 -9.01 23.53 7.16
CA PHE A 93 -10.10 22.68 6.66
C PHE A 93 -10.88 23.36 5.51
N ILE A 94 -11.22 24.64 5.65
CA ILE A 94 -11.90 25.39 4.58
C ILE A 94 -11.02 25.48 3.34
N SER A 95 -9.73 25.83 3.49
CA SER A 95 -8.79 25.91 2.37
C SER A 95 -8.66 24.56 1.63
N VAL A 96 -8.58 23.45 2.37
CA VAL A 96 -8.53 22.10 1.79
C VAL A 96 -9.83 21.74 1.06
N LYS A 97 -10.98 22.10 1.65
CA LYS A 97 -12.29 21.90 1.02
C LYS A 97 -12.42 22.64 -0.31
N GLU A 98 -11.96 23.91 -0.37
CA GLU A 98 -11.92 24.69 -1.59
C GLU A 98 -11.00 24.05 -2.64
N LYS A 99 -9.83 23.54 -2.22
CA LYS A 99 -8.91 22.84 -3.14
C LYS A 99 -9.49 21.55 -3.71
N ILE A 100 -10.21 20.79 -2.90
CA ILE A 100 -10.93 19.59 -3.35
C ILE A 100 -12.07 19.96 -4.31
N GLN A 101 -12.73 21.11 -4.11
CA GLN A 101 -13.75 21.61 -5.05
C GLN A 101 -13.15 22.07 -6.39
N GLU A 102 -11.93 22.61 -6.37
CA GLU A 102 -11.19 22.98 -7.60
C GLU A 102 -10.79 21.73 -8.43
N TYR A 103 -10.40 20.63 -7.73
CA TYR A 103 -10.00 19.36 -8.37
C TYR A 103 -10.89 18.21 -7.89
N PRO A 104 -12.17 18.22 -8.27
CA PRO A 104 -13.14 17.29 -7.72
C PRO A 104 -12.88 15.82 -8.10
N ASN A 105 -12.15 15.53 -9.14
CA ASN A 105 -11.88 14.19 -9.61
C ASN A 105 -10.47 13.69 -9.22
N CYS A 106 -9.67 14.52 -8.58
CA CYS A 106 -8.32 14.13 -8.12
C CYS A 106 -8.40 13.29 -6.83
N GLU A 107 -8.73 12.00 -6.98
CA GLU A 107 -9.00 11.08 -5.87
C GLU A 107 -7.82 10.97 -4.91
N LYS A 108 -6.59 11.01 -5.43
CA LYS A 108 -5.36 10.97 -4.61
C LYS A 108 -5.25 12.18 -3.68
N LEU A 109 -5.52 13.39 -4.20
CA LEU A 109 -5.57 14.59 -3.37
C LEU A 109 -6.64 14.48 -2.29
N ILE A 110 -7.84 14.06 -2.67
CA ILE A 110 -8.99 13.95 -1.77
C ILE A 110 -8.67 13.01 -0.61
N TRP A 111 -8.19 11.81 -0.92
CA TRP A 111 -7.86 10.82 0.10
C TRP A 111 -6.73 11.29 1.03
N GLN A 112 -5.60 11.78 0.47
CA GLN A 112 -4.45 12.19 1.29
C GLN A 112 -4.76 13.41 2.16
N ALA A 113 -5.48 14.39 1.64
CA ALA A 113 -5.93 15.55 2.42
C ALA A 113 -6.86 15.13 3.57
N ALA A 114 -7.81 14.23 3.29
CA ALA A 114 -8.70 13.67 4.32
C ALA A 114 -7.91 12.94 5.42
N VAL A 115 -6.88 12.16 5.07
CA VAL A 115 -6.01 11.47 6.04
C VAL A 115 -5.30 12.48 6.96
N ILE A 116 -4.71 13.53 6.40
CA ILE A 116 -3.98 14.54 7.17
C ILE A 116 -4.92 15.26 8.14
N LEU A 117 -6.07 15.71 7.67
CA LEU A 117 -7.04 16.41 8.51
C LEU A 117 -7.61 15.51 9.61
N ASN A 118 -7.96 14.27 9.28
CA ASN A 118 -8.48 13.31 10.25
C ASN A 118 -7.42 13.00 11.34
N ALA A 119 -6.17 12.76 10.95
CA ALA A 119 -5.07 12.50 11.88
C ALA A 119 -4.83 13.69 12.82
N ASN A 120 -4.80 14.90 12.29
CA ASN A 120 -4.62 16.12 13.11
C ASN A 120 -5.77 16.29 14.10
N ARG A 121 -7.01 16.13 13.66
CA ARG A 121 -8.20 16.27 14.51
C ARG A 121 -8.20 15.26 15.67
N ILE A 122 -7.85 14.02 15.40
CA ILE A 122 -7.76 12.94 16.40
C ILE A 122 -6.64 13.27 17.40
N THR A 123 -5.46 13.64 16.91
CA THR A 123 -4.27 13.90 17.74
C THR A 123 -4.49 15.09 18.65
N THR A 124 -5.10 16.16 18.14
CA THR A 124 -5.39 17.39 18.90
C THR A 124 -6.67 17.31 19.73
N LYS A 125 -7.43 16.21 19.61
CA LYS A 125 -8.72 16.00 20.30
C LYS A 125 -9.71 17.15 20.08
N LEU A 126 -9.72 17.71 18.87
CA LEU A 126 -10.64 18.78 18.52
C LEU A 126 -12.10 18.29 18.55
N PRO A 127 -13.01 19.03 19.18
CA PRO A 127 -14.43 18.68 19.17
C PRO A 127 -15.00 18.84 17.76
N ASP A 128 -15.93 17.98 17.39
CA ASP A 128 -16.61 18.01 16.08
C ASP A 128 -17.77 19.04 16.07
N LYS A 129 -17.43 20.32 16.30
CA LYS A 129 -18.43 21.41 16.37
C LYS A 129 -19.03 21.78 15.01
N GLU A 130 -18.39 21.43 13.93
CA GLU A 130 -18.74 21.86 12.57
C GLU A 130 -18.91 20.67 11.60
N ASN A 131 -19.22 19.50 12.14
CA ASN A 131 -19.38 18.25 11.38
C ASN A 131 -18.20 17.94 10.45
N TYR A 132 -16.98 18.16 10.96
CA TYR A 132 -15.76 17.84 10.23
C TYR A 132 -15.69 16.35 9.85
N ASP A 133 -16.12 15.48 10.78
CA ASP A 133 -16.15 14.03 10.54
C ASP A 133 -17.01 13.66 9.35
N ASP A 134 -18.22 14.20 9.26
CA ASP A 134 -19.13 13.90 8.14
C ASP A 134 -18.49 14.28 6.79
N THR A 135 -17.80 15.44 6.75
CA THR A 135 -17.15 15.89 5.51
C THR A 135 -15.94 15.02 5.17
N ILE A 136 -15.07 14.76 6.15
CA ILE A 136 -13.84 13.97 5.96
C ILE A 136 -14.21 12.52 5.58
N PHE A 137 -15.18 11.93 6.27
CA PHE A 137 -15.64 10.57 5.95
C PHE A 137 -16.33 10.51 4.60
N GLY A 138 -17.12 11.53 4.24
CA GLY A 138 -17.68 11.65 2.90
C GLY A 138 -16.61 11.72 1.79
N TRP A 139 -15.44 12.32 2.05
CA TRP A 139 -14.30 12.27 1.12
C TRP A 139 -13.71 10.87 1.00
N PHE A 140 -13.57 10.13 2.12
CA PHE A 140 -13.15 8.73 2.06
C PHE A 140 -14.18 7.85 1.33
N GLU A 141 -15.49 8.01 1.63
CA GLU A 141 -16.56 7.26 0.97
C GLU A 141 -16.57 7.49 -0.55
N ARG A 142 -16.29 8.72 -0.98
CA ARG A 142 -16.14 9.03 -2.39
C ARG A 142 -14.98 8.28 -3.03
N CYS A 143 -13.84 8.15 -2.33
CA CYS A 143 -12.68 7.41 -2.80
C CYS A 143 -12.92 5.88 -2.88
N LEU A 144 -13.94 5.33 -2.20
CA LEU A 144 -14.34 3.93 -2.36
C LEU A 144 -14.87 3.61 -3.77
N LEU A 145 -15.31 4.61 -4.51
CA LEU A 145 -15.81 4.47 -5.88
C LEU A 145 -14.70 4.55 -6.93
N SER A 146 -13.45 4.76 -6.52
CA SER A 146 -12.29 4.88 -7.40
C SER A 146 -12.09 3.63 -8.27
N LYS A 147 -11.67 3.83 -9.51
CA LYS A 147 -11.20 2.75 -10.38
C LYS A 147 -9.83 2.22 -9.94
N ASN A 148 -9.07 3.02 -9.21
CA ASN A 148 -7.77 2.64 -8.66
C ASN A 148 -7.98 1.81 -7.38
N GLU A 149 -7.61 0.52 -7.44
CA GLU A 149 -7.76 -0.41 -6.33
C GLU A 149 -6.99 0.04 -5.08
N GLN A 150 -5.81 0.62 -5.26
CA GLN A 150 -5.00 1.11 -4.14
C GLN A 150 -5.73 2.22 -3.39
N ILE A 151 -6.32 3.19 -4.09
CA ILE A 151 -7.10 4.28 -3.48
C ILE A 151 -8.33 3.73 -2.76
N ARG A 152 -9.07 2.79 -3.37
CA ARG A 152 -10.22 2.13 -2.72
C ARG A 152 -9.83 1.45 -1.41
N ASN A 153 -8.75 0.66 -1.43
CA ASN A 153 -8.28 -0.06 -0.24
C ASN A 153 -7.82 0.90 0.85
N GLN A 154 -7.13 1.99 0.49
CA GLN A 154 -6.67 3.00 1.43
C GLN A 154 -7.84 3.80 2.04
N ALA A 155 -8.86 4.12 1.25
CA ALA A 155 -10.07 4.77 1.74
C ALA A 155 -10.87 3.86 2.70
N ALA A 156 -11.03 2.59 2.34
CA ALA A 156 -11.67 1.59 3.18
C ALA A 156 -10.91 1.39 4.51
N ASP A 157 -9.57 1.40 4.45
CA ASP A 157 -8.71 1.34 5.64
C ASP A 157 -8.94 2.55 6.57
N SER A 158 -8.98 3.75 6.00
CA SER A 158 -9.23 4.98 6.75
C SER A 158 -10.60 4.97 7.44
N LEU A 159 -11.64 4.55 6.73
CA LEU A 159 -13.00 4.43 7.28
C LEU A 159 -13.10 3.34 8.34
N PHE A 160 -12.48 2.18 8.10
CA PHE A 160 -12.39 1.14 9.11
C PHE A 160 -11.83 1.69 10.43
N HIS A 161 -10.67 2.36 10.36
CA HIS A 161 -10.03 2.90 11.56
C HIS A 161 -10.86 4.00 12.22
N ALA A 162 -11.48 4.89 11.44
CA ALA A 162 -12.31 5.97 11.95
C ALA A 162 -13.49 5.41 12.75
N TYR A 163 -14.27 4.50 12.18
CA TYR A 163 -15.42 3.89 12.89
C TYR A 163 -15.00 2.96 14.02
N PHE A 164 -13.87 2.26 13.86
CA PHE A 164 -13.34 1.43 14.94
C PHE A 164 -12.95 2.27 16.18
N GLN A 165 -12.37 3.46 15.99
CA GLN A 165 -12.07 4.39 17.08
C GLN A 165 -13.30 4.98 17.73
N GLN A 166 -14.40 5.14 16.99
CA GLN A 166 -15.71 5.55 17.51
C GLN A 166 -16.47 4.40 18.18
N GLU A 167 -15.86 3.22 18.27
CA GLU A 167 -16.46 1.98 18.81
C GLU A 167 -17.69 1.49 17.99
N ASP A 168 -17.90 2.03 16.79
CA ASP A 168 -18.90 1.51 15.84
C ASP A 168 -18.31 0.33 15.05
N TYR A 169 -18.20 -0.81 15.74
CA TYR A 169 -17.58 -2.02 15.19
C TYR A 169 -18.40 -2.64 14.04
N GLU A 170 -19.70 -2.43 14.03
CA GLU A 170 -20.57 -2.90 12.96
C GLU A 170 -20.26 -2.18 11.66
N LYS A 171 -20.20 -0.85 11.73
CA LYS A 171 -19.87 -0.01 10.58
C LYS A 171 -18.43 -0.21 10.12
N ALA A 172 -17.47 -0.29 11.06
CA ALA A 172 -16.08 -0.62 10.74
C ALA A 172 -15.99 -1.96 9.97
N ASN A 173 -16.73 -2.99 10.39
CA ASN A 173 -16.72 -4.29 9.74
C ASN A 173 -17.23 -4.25 8.28
N GLN A 174 -18.13 -3.36 7.91
CA GLN A 174 -18.66 -3.24 6.54
C GLN A 174 -17.55 -2.83 5.54
N TYR A 175 -16.60 -2.01 5.98
CA TYR A 175 -15.49 -1.58 5.11
C TYR A 175 -14.47 -2.68 4.83
N LEU A 176 -14.51 -3.81 5.55
CA LEU A 176 -13.66 -4.96 5.25
C LEU A 176 -14.02 -5.63 3.92
N ASP A 177 -15.22 -5.42 3.39
CA ASP A 177 -15.65 -5.99 2.12
C ASP A 177 -14.98 -5.36 0.91
N TYR A 178 -14.32 -4.21 1.09
CA TYR A 178 -13.50 -3.58 0.06
C TYR A 178 -12.11 -4.20 -0.09
N PHE A 179 -11.66 -5.02 0.87
CA PHE A 179 -10.41 -5.76 0.79
C PHE A 179 -10.64 -7.15 0.17
N SER A 180 -9.68 -7.61 -0.62
CA SER A 180 -9.68 -8.99 -1.10
C SER A 180 -9.76 -9.99 0.07
N LEU A 181 -10.41 -11.14 -0.15
CA LEU A 181 -10.49 -12.21 0.85
C LEU A 181 -9.10 -12.75 1.23
N GLU A 182 -8.18 -12.72 0.28
CA GLU A 182 -6.80 -13.19 0.44
C GLU A 182 -5.90 -12.15 1.15
N ASN A 183 -6.39 -10.92 1.35
CA ASN A 183 -5.60 -9.88 1.99
C ASN A 183 -5.45 -10.15 3.51
N PRO A 184 -4.22 -10.37 4.03
CA PRO A 184 -3.99 -10.63 5.45
C PRO A 184 -4.52 -9.50 6.36
N GLU A 185 -4.51 -8.25 5.88
CA GLU A 185 -5.03 -7.10 6.62
C GLU A 185 -6.54 -7.19 6.85
N ARG A 186 -7.29 -7.73 5.88
CA ARG A 186 -8.73 -7.99 6.08
C ARG A 186 -8.95 -8.93 7.26
N LYS A 187 -8.20 -10.03 7.30
CA LYS A 187 -8.28 -11.03 8.39
C LYS A 187 -7.86 -10.44 9.73
N ARG A 188 -6.76 -9.67 9.74
CA ARG A 188 -6.26 -9.00 10.95
C ARG A 188 -7.27 -8.01 11.52
N LYS A 189 -7.88 -7.18 10.67
CA LYS A 189 -8.91 -6.21 11.07
C LYS A 189 -10.19 -6.90 11.55
N LYS A 190 -10.59 -8.00 10.89
CA LYS A 190 -11.72 -8.81 11.35
C LYS A 190 -11.48 -9.40 12.73
N ALA A 191 -10.29 -9.91 12.98
CA ALA A 191 -9.88 -10.38 14.30
C ALA A 191 -9.93 -9.26 15.35
N LEU A 192 -9.50 -8.04 14.97
CA LEU A 192 -9.57 -6.88 15.85
C LEU A 192 -11.03 -6.53 16.21
N VAL A 193 -11.94 -6.52 15.25
CA VAL A 193 -13.38 -6.35 15.51
C VAL A 193 -13.92 -7.45 16.42
N ASN A 194 -13.59 -8.71 16.14
CA ASN A 194 -14.02 -9.86 16.95
C ASN A 194 -13.56 -9.72 18.42
N SER A 195 -12.33 -9.23 18.64
CA SER A 195 -11.81 -9.03 20.01
C SER A 195 -12.58 -7.98 20.81
N LYS A 196 -13.23 -7.03 20.13
CA LYS A 196 -14.04 -5.98 20.77
C LYS A 196 -15.53 -6.32 20.89
N THR A 197 -15.99 -7.32 20.14
CA THR A 197 -17.41 -7.71 20.08
C THR A 197 -17.70 -9.04 20.79
N GLY A 198 -16.85 -9.46 21.73
CA GLY A 198 -17.06 -10.63 22.55
C GLY A 198 -16.73 -11.97 21.87
N LYS A 199 -16.11 -11.95 20.69
CA LYS A 199 -15.71 -13.14 19.92
C LYS A 199 -14.22 -13.43 20.06
N GLN A 200 -13.73 -13.53 21.31
CA GLN A 200 -12.33 -13.70 21.63
C GLN A 200 -11.70 -14.95 21.00
N ALA A 201 -12.42 -16.07 21.02
CA ALA A 201 -11.91 -17.33 20.46
C ALA A 201 -11.61 -17.21 18.95
N GLU A 202 -12.53 -16.58 18.19
CA GLU A 202 -12.32 -16.33 16.77
C GLU A 202 -11.21 -15.32 16.51
N ALA A 203 -11.01 -14.34 17.41
CA ALA A 203 -9.92 -13.38 17.29
C ALA A 203 -8.57 -14.06 17.51
N TYR A 204 -8.41 -14.85 18.59
CA TYR A 204 -7.19 -15.63 18.84
C TYR A 204 -6.86 -16.54 17.66
N ARG A 205 -7.83 -17.35 17.23
CA ARG A 205 -7.63 -18.26 16.09
C ARG A 205 -7.16 -17.51 14.83
N ALA A 206 -7.78 -16.38 14.50
CA ALA A 206 -7.41 -15.61 13.32
C ALA A 206 -6.00 -15.01 13.41
N TYR A 207 -5.56 -14.55 14.59
CA TYR A 207 -4.20 -14.06 14.78
C TYR A 207 -3.17 -15.20 14.72
N GLU A 208 -3.45 -16.34 15.32
CA GLU A 208 -2.58 -17.52 15.26
C GLU A 208 -2.42 -18.02 13.82
N GLU A 209 -3.52 -18.08 13.06
CA GLU A 209 -3.50 -18.42 11.62
C GLU A 209 -2.68 -17.42 10.81
N LEU A 210 -2.73 -16.12 11.12
CA LEU A 210 -1.91 -15.10 10.46
C LEU A 210 -0.42 -15.27 10.78
N ILE A 211 -0.08 -15.60 12.03
CA ILE A 211 1.30 -15.89 12.44
C ILE A 211 1.81 -17.12 11.68
N PHE A 212 1.03 -18.19 11.67
CA PHE A 212 1.39 -19.46 11.01
C PHE A 212 1.60 -19.30 9.51
N THR A 213 0.65 -18.68 8.82
CA THR A 213 0.75 -18.43 7.36
C THR A 213 1.85 -17.42 7.04
N GLY A 214 2.03 -16.41 7.90
CA GLY A 214 3.13 -15.44 7.78
C GLY A 214 4.50 -16.12 7.85
N TYR A 215 4.70 -17.04 8.81
CA TYR A 215 5.90 -17.86 8.87
C TYR A 215 6.12 -18.66 7.58
N GLN A 216 5.08 -19.32 7.06
CA GLN A 216 5.20 -20.08 5.82
C GLN A 216 5.65 -19.22 4.64
N HIS A 217 5.05 -18.03 4.46
CA HIS A 217 5.44 -17.08 3.41
C HIS A 217 6.88 -16.58 3.58
N ILE A 218 7.31 -16.30 4.82
CA ILE A 218 8.70 -15.92 5.11
C ILE A 218 9.65 -17.04 4.69
N GLN A 219 9.36 -18.29 5.06
CA GLN A 219 10.22 -19.43 4.70
C GLN A 219 10.30 -19.67 3.19
N MET A 220 9.17 -19.56 2.48
CA MET A 220 9.18 -19.64 1.02
C MET A 220 10.07 -18.54 0.40
N THR A 221 9.90 -17.31 0.86
CA THR A 221 10.70 -16.17 0.36
C THR A 221 12.19 -16.31 0.68
N LEU A 222 12.54 -16.81 1.88
CA LEU A 222 13.93 -17.08 2.25
C LEU A 222 14.52 -18.19 1.39
N ASN A 223 13.73 -19.22 1.06
CA ASN A 223 14.14 -20.29 0.14
C ASN A 223 14.42 -19.76 -1.26
N ASP A 224 13.50 -18.98 -1.84
CA ASP A 224 13.66 -18.40 -3.17
C ASP A 224 14.91 -17.50 -3.23
N LEU A 225 15.09 -16.65 -2.21
CA LEU A 225 16.27 -15.78 -2.10
C LEU A 225 17.57 -16.58 -1.95
N ARG A 226 17.54 -17.68 -1.20
CA ARG A 226 18.69 -18.59 -1.07
C ARG A 226 19.07 -19.20 -2.42
N THR A 227 18.07 -19.67 -3.19
CA THR A 227 18.29 -20.20 -4.54
C THR A 227 18.99 -19.18 -5.45
N LEU A 228 18.54 -17.92 -5.43
CA LEU A 228 19.18 -16.84 -6.18
C LEU A 228 20.66 -16.63 -5.78
N TYR A 229 20.95 -16.64 -4.47
CA TYR A 229 22.34 -16.53 -4.02
C TYR A 229 23.22 -17.73 -4.39
N MET A 230 22.63 -18.94 -4.48
CA MET A 230 23.33 -20.12 -4.98
C MET A 230 23.62 -19.99 -6.49
N GLU A 231 22.68 -19.46 -7.28
CA GLU A 231 22.88 -19.18 -8.71
C GLU A 231 23.97 -18.10 -8.94
N ASP A 232 24.06 -17.12 -8.04
CA ASP A 232 25.07 -16.07 -8.05
C ASP A 232 26.42 -16.49 -7.43
N ASP A 233 26.57 -17.78 -7.04
CA ASP A 233 27.77 -18.34 -6.37
C ASP A 233 28.14 -17.62 -5.06
N ASN A 234 27.14 -17.05 -4.38
CA ASN A 234 27.29 -16.30 -3.13
C ASN A 234 27.06 -17.21 -1.91
N HIS A 235 28.09 -18.03 -1.61
CA HIS A 235 28.07 -19.01 -0.52
C HIS A 235 27.77 -18.41 0.86
N GLU A 236 28.35 -17.22 1.14
CA GLU A 236 28.21 -16.57 2.44
C GLU A 236 26.73 -16.20 2.71
N MET A 237 26.08 -15.55 1.75
CA MET A 237 24.69 -15.17 1.89
C MET A 237 23.75 -16.36 1.89
N ALA A 238 24.00 -17.37 1.07
CA ALA A 238 23.21 -18.59 1.05
C ALA A 238 23.24 -19.29 2.42
N LYS A 239 24.41 -19.46 3.03
CA LYS A 239 24.54 -20.02 4.41
C LYS A 239 23.85 -19.17 5.46
N LYS A 240 24.01 -17.84 5.40
CA LYS A 240 23.33 -16.93 6.31
C LYS A 240 21.81 -17.09 6.29
N LEU A 241 21.22 -17.33 5.10
CA LEU A 241 19.78 -17.55 4.99
C LEU A 241 19.34 -18.90 5.60
N VAL A 242 20.20 -19.92 5.64
CA VAL A 242 19.91 -21.15 6.40
C VAL A 242 19.79 -20.85 7.88
N ASP A 243 20.72 -20.07 8.43
CA ASP A 243 20.70 -19.71 9.86
C ASP A 243 19.45 -18.87 10.19
N VAL A 244 19.06 -17.95 9.30
CA VAL A 244 17.83 -17.16 9.44
C VAL A 244 16.59 -18.06 9.41
N SER A 245 16.51 -19.00 8.44
CA SER A 245 15.39 -19.95 8.32
C SER A 245 15.28 -20.84 9.56
N SER A 246 16.40 -21.36 10.04
CA SER A 246 16.49 -22.18 11.25
C SER A 246 16.04 -21.41 12.50
N SER A 247 16.54 -20.19 12.66
CA SER A 247 16.15 -19.30 13.77
C SER A 247 14.67 -18.93 13.72
N ALA A 248 14.13 -18.69 12.53
CA ALA A 248 12.70 -18.44 12.37
C ALA A 248 11.87 -19.67 12.75
N ALA A 249 12.26 -20.88 12.31
CA ALA A 249 11.57 -22.12 12.69
C ALA A 249 11.54 -22.32 14.20
N SER A 250 12.65 -22.02 14.88
CA SER A 250 12.74 -22.10 16.34
C SER A 250 11.86 -21.04 17.02
N THR A 251 11.91 -19.78 16.54
CA THR A 251 11.14 -18.66 17.11
C THR A 251 9.63 -18.88 17.01
N PHE A 252 9.18 -19.44 15.87
CA PHE A 252 7.77 -19.75 15.62
C PHE A 252 7.37 -21.15 16.10
N GLU A 253 8.22 -21.83 16.88
CA GLU A 253 7.95 -23.15 17.50
C GLU A 253 7.50 -24.23 16.51
N MET A 254 8.13 -24.27 15.33
CA MET A 254 7.73 -25.15 14.23
C MET A 254 8.19 -26.60 14.36
N GLY A 255 8.92 -26.91 15.43
CA GLY A 255 9.49 -28.24 15.70
C GLY A 255 10.93 -28.41 15.19
N LYS A 256 11.68 -29.30 15.86
CA LYS A 256 13.14 -29.46 15.64
C LYS A 256 13.50 -29.95 14.21
N TYR A 257 12.63 -30.70 13.56
CA TYR A 257 12.80 -31.06 12.16
C TYR A 257 12.89 -29.81 11.28
N ASN A 258 11.98 -28.87 11.47
CA ASN A 258 11.91 -27.64 10.69
C ASN A 258 13.07 -26.66 10.97
N GLU A 259 13.80 -26.84 12.08
CA GLU A 259 15.01 -26.07 12.36
C GLU A 259 16.23 -26.55 11.57
N VAL A 260 16.29 -27.83 11.17
CA VAL A 260 17.51 -28.43 10.60
C VAL A 260 17.41 -28.72 9.09
N CYS A 261 16.22 -28.77 8.53
CA CYS A 261 16.03 -29.20 7.14
C CYS A 261 16.57 -28.23 6.08
N PHE A 262 16.79 -26.95 6.41
CA PHE A 262 17.13 -25.91 5.45
C PHE A 262 18.56 -25.95 4.91
N GLY A 263 19.49 -26.63 5.59
CA GLY A 263 20.92 -26.62 5.25
C GLY A 263 21.33 -27.66 4.22
N LEU A 264 20.51 -28.70 4.00
CA LEU A 264 20.92 -29.88 3.23
C LEU A 264 21.28 -29.56 1.77
N GLU A 265 20.48 -28.72 1.12
CA GLU A 265 20.69 -28.31 -0.26
C GLU A 265 22.01 -27.55 -0.44
N ILE A 266 22.34 -26.65 0.50
CA ILE A 266 23.61 -25.92 0.45
C ILE A 266 24.81 -26.82 0.74
N ALA A 267 24.68 -27.71 1.73
CA ALA A 267 25.75 -28.66 2.04
C ALA A 267 26.04 -29.57 0.86
N ALA A 268 25.01 -29.99 0.13
CA ALA A 268 25.14 -30.74 -1.13
C ALA A 268 25.77 -29.91 -2.24
N TRP A 269 25.33 -28.68 -2.42
CA TRP A 269 25.89 -27.75 -3.43
C TRP A 269 27.38 -27.47 -3.20
N GLU A 270 27.78 -27.32 -1.93
CA GLU A 270 29.21 -27.15 -1.56
C GLU A 270 30.01 -28.46 -1.59
N GLN A 271 29.34 -29.61 -1.75
CA GLN A 271 29.94 -30.94 -1.66
C GLN A 271 30.68 -31.19 -0.32
N ASP A 272 30.19 -30.58 0.76
CA ASP A 272 30.72 -30.79 2.12
C ASP A 272 30.15 -32.10 2.70
N ALA A 273 30.88 -33.20 2.49
CA ALA A 273 30.46 -34.53 2.90
C ALA A 273 30.21 -34.65 4.41
N ALA A 274 31.03 -33.98 5.25
CA ALA A 274 30.88 -34.05 6.69
C ALA A 274 29.61 -33.32 7.15
N TRP A 275 29.38 -32.11 6.66
CA TRP A 275 28.19 -31.32 6.96
C TRP A 275 26.93 -31.98 6.42
N THR A 276 26.97 -32.50 5.18
CA THR A 276 25.85 -33.21 4.55
C THR A 276 25.44 -34.44 5.36
N ALA A 277 26.40 -35.29 5.75
CA ALA A 277 26.16 -36.47 6.58
C ALA A 277 25.54 -36.10 7.94
N GLN A 278 26.05 -35.06 8.58
CA GLN A 278 25.54 -34.57 9.86
C GLN A 278 24.08 -34.10 9.71
N LEU A 279 23.76 -33.31 8.67
CA LEU A 279 22.40 -32.81 8.41
C LEU A 279 21.42 -33.94 8.07
N MET A 280 21.84 -34.92 7.25
CA MET A 280 21.03 -36.12 6.97
C MET A 280 20.66 -36.87 8.26
N GLN A 281 21.65 -37.09 9.14
CA GLN A 281 21.41 -37.73 10.44
C GLN A 281 20.47 -36.90 11.32
N ASP A 282 20.72 -35.59 11.44
CA ASP A 282 19.91 -34.68 12.22
C ASP A 282 18.44 -34.62 11.73
N ILE A 283 18.21 -34.62 10.42
CA ILE A 283 16.89 -34.66 9.80
C ILE A 283 16.17 -35.96 10.16
N LEU A 284 16.84 -37.12 10.00
CA LEU A 284 16.27 -38.43 10.29
C LEU A 284 15.94 -38.62 11.77
N ASP A 285 16.78 -38.10 12.67
CA ASP A 285 16.59 -38.21 14.13
C ASP A 285 15.46 -37.32 14.63
N ARG A 286 15.15 -36.20 13.89
CA ARG A 286 14.13 -35.23 14.30
C ARG A 286 12.83 -35.31 13.50
N ILE A 287 12.70 -36.30 12.60
CA ILE A 287 11.55 -36.40 11.69
C ILE A 287 10.21 -36.49 12.41
N GLU A 288 10.17 -37.11 13.58
CA GLU A 288 8.95 -37.22 14.41
C GLU A 288 8.47 -35.86 14.93
N THR A 289 9.34 -34.85 14.94
CA THR A 289 9.02 -33.49 15.42
C THR A 289 8.48 -32.57 14.33
N ILE A 290 8.29 -33.08 13.11
CA ILE A 290 7.81 -32.27 11.95
C ILE A 290 6.45 -31.61 12.19
N GLY A 291 5.61 -32.22 13.04
CA GLY A 291 4.28 -31.73 13.39
C GLY A 291 4.19 -31.09 14.78
N ASP A 292 5.31 -30.84 15.46
CA ASP A 292 5.30 -30.35 16.86
C ASP A 292 4.71 -28.96 17.02
N PHE A 293 4.66 -28.16 15.94
CA PHE A 293 3.92 -26.88 15.94
C PHE A 293 2.45 -27.05 16.37
N ALA A 294 1.83 -28.21 16.09
CA ALA A 294 0.45 -28.48 16.51
C ALA A 294 0.30 -28.66 18.05
N LYS A 295 1.41 -28.83 18.78
CA LYS A 295 1.46 -28.94 20.25
C LYS A 295 1.86 -27.61 20.90
N SER A 296 2.28 -26.63 20.10
CA SER A 296 2.73 -25.33 20.58
C SER A 296 1.56 -24.52 21.17
N LYS A 297 1.83 -23.81 22.28
CA LYS A 297 0.88 -22.85 22.85
C LYS A 297 0.66 -21.63 21.96
N LEU A 298 1.57 -21.36 21.02
CA LEU A 298 1.44 -20.26 20.08
C LEU A 298 0.29 -20.46 19.08
N TYR A 299 -0.18 -21.71 18.92
CA TYR A 299 -1.25 -22.11 17.99
C TYR A 299 -2.39 -22.86 18.67
N GLN A 300 -2.60 -22.64 19.96
CA GLN A 300 -3.52 -23.43 20.80
C GLN A 300 -5.00 -23.28 20.42
N HIS A 301 -5.38 -22.20 19.71
CA HIS A 301 -6.76 -21.98 19.26
C HIS A 301 -6.98 -22.39 17.81
N MET A 302 -5.92 -22.83 17.11
CA MET A 302 -6.03 -23.40 15.77
C MET A 302 -6.44 -24.87 15.85
N ASP A 303 -7.24 -25.30 14.89
CA ASP A 303 -7.62 -26.71 14.74
C ASP A 303 -6.59 -27.44 13.85
N LEU A 304 -5.38 -27.63 14.39
CA LEU A 304 -4.27 -28.27 13.70
C LEU A 304 -4.33 -29.79 13.85
N LYS A 305 -4.28 -30.49 12.72
CA LYS A 305 -4.17 -31.95 12.74
C LYS A 305 -2.76 -32.36 13.13
N THR A 306 -2.67 -33.29 14.07
CA THR A 306 -1.39 -33.91 14.42
C THR A 306 -0.90 -34.79 13.26
N VAL A 307 0.40 -34.75 13.02
CA VAL A 307 1.04 -35.63 12.02
C VAL A 307 0.98 -37.07 12.51
N SER A 308 0.50 -38.00 11.70
CA SER A 308 0.44 -39.39 12.09
C SER A 308 1.83 -40.05 12.07
N SER A 309 2.03 -41.07 12.91
CA SER A 309 3.26 -41.86 12.90
C SER A 309 3.53 -42.54 11.55
N GLU A 310 2.47 -42.96 10.86
CA GLU A 310 2.57 -43.54 9.51
C GLU A 310 3.15 -42.57 8.50
N PHE A 311 2.75 -41.28 8.57
CA PHE A 311 3.31 -40.22 7.74
C PHE A 311 4.81 -40.02 8.01
N SER A 312 5.22 -39.95 9.28
CA SER A 312 6.63 -39.80 9.66
C SER A 312 7.49 -40.96 9.20
N VAL A 313 6.98 -42.19 9.32
CA VAL A 313 7.66 -43.43 8.82
C VAL A 313 7.79 -43.37 7.30
N GLY A 314 6.70 -43.05 6.59
CA GLY A 314 6.72 -42.95 5.11
C GLY A 314 7.65 -41.83 4.62
N LEU A 315 7.70 -40.70 5.31
CA LEU A 315 8.62 -39.61 4.99
C LEU A 315 10.08 -40.02 5.23
N LYS A 316 10.35 -40.72 6.36
CA LYS A 316 11.69 -41.22 6.67
C LYS A 316 12.20 -42.15 5.58
N GLN A 317 11.36 -43.05 5.10
CA GLN A 317 11.74 -43.96 4.00
C GLN A 317 12.05 -43.22 2.71
N LYS A 318 11.22 -42.22 2.32
CA LYS A 318 11.46 -41.40 1.14
C LYS A 318 12.75 -40.57 1.23
N LEU A 319 13.06 -40.05 2.41
CA LEU A 319 14.31 -39.33 2.66
C LEU A 319 15.53 -40.23 2.52
N LEU A 320 15.46 -41.46 3.09
CA LEU A 320 16.52 -42.43 2.92
C LEU A 320 16.75 -42.82 1.45
N GLU A 321 15.67 -42.94 0.67
CA GLU A 321 15.77 -43.19 -0.79
C GLU A 321 16.39 -41.98 -1.50
N SER A 322 15.99 -40.73 -1.16
CA SER A 322 16.55 -39.51 -1.76
C SER A 322 18.01 -39.31 -1.43
N PHE A 323 18.48 -39.73 -0.25
CA PHE A 323 19.88 -39.64 0.14
C PHE A 323 20.82 -40.53 -0.64
N THR A 324 20.29 -41.46 -1.43
CA THR A 324 21.03 -42.29 -2.37
C THR A 324 21.05 -41.76 -3.81
N ASP A 325 20.52 -40.56 -4.02
CA ASP A 325 20.50 -39.87 -5.31
C ASP A 325 21.90 -39.48 -5.79
N GLU A 326 22.08 -39.29 -7.10
CA GLU A 326 23.34 -38.91 -7.74
C GLU A 326 23.87 -37.57 -7.21
N SER A 327 23.00 -36.68 -6.70
CA SER A 327 23.38 -35.41 -6.11
C SER A 327 24.27 -35.53 -4.86
N PHE A 328 24.33 -36.74 -4.25
CA PHE A 328 25.13 -37.07 -3.09
C PHE A 328 26.32 -38.03 -3.38
N CYS A 329 26.65 -38.28 -4.66
CA CYS A 329 27.73 -39.19 -5.02
C CYS A 329 29.14 -38.77 -4.55
N TYR A 330 29.32 -37.54 -4.08
CA TYR A 330 30.58 -37.04 -3.51
C TYR A 330 30.83 -37.52 -2.07
N MET A 331 29.83 -38.11 -1.42
CA MET A 331 29.91 -38.69 -0.08
C MET A 331 30.50 -40.11 -0.14
#